data_be97778a4de8f211a62e01bd1ea0fb06
#
_entry.id   be97778a4de8f211a62e01bd1ea0fb06
#
_cell.length_a   1.000
_cell.length_b   1.000
_cell.length_c   1.000
_cell.angle_alpha   90.00
_cell.angle_beta   90.00
_cell.angle_gamma   90.00
#
_symmetry.space_group_name_H-M   'P 1'
#
loop_
_entity.id
_entity.type
_entity.pdbx_description
1 polymer ?
#
loop_
_entity_poly.entity_id
_entity_poly.type
_entity_poly.pdbx_seq_one_letter_code
_entity_poly.pdbx_strand_id
1 'polypeptide(L)'
;MQPEEGAPSTEAESVFLLASITKPVTAWALMMLVDAGEVSLDDPVDYYLPEFCGGARDQVKVRHLLSHTSGMPDMLPNNTELRRAHEPLDEFVRCALQTPLLFAPNSEFRYQSKGTLLAAEIVQRVSGQTLRAFEKERIFDPLGMCHSSLGLGGRSIDELVWCGLY
;
A
#
# COMPACT_ATOMS: atom_id res chain seq x y z
N MET A 1 12.63 25.66 7.49
CA MET A 1 13.62 25.38 6.42
C MET A 1 13.48 26.48 5.38
N GLN A 2 14.54 27.18 5.03
CA GLN A 2 14.48 28.14 3.92
C GLN A 2 14.66 27.37 2.62
N PRO A 3 13.91 27.70 1.54
CA PRO A 3 14.14 27.09 0.24
C PRO A 3 15.58 27.36 -0.21
N GLU A 4 16.20 26.37 -0.88
CA GLU A 4 17.51 26.59 -1.49
C GLU A 4 17.41 27.71 -2.50
N GLU A 5 18.45 28.57 -2.53
CA GLU A 5 18.51 29.72 -3.43
C GLU A 5 18.48 29.23 -4.89
N GLY A 6 17.42 29.55 -5.64
CA GLY A 6 17.20 29.08 -7.00
C GLY A 6 16.29 27.85 -7.16
N ALA A 7 15.73 27.31 -6.06
CA ALA A 7 14.73 26.26 -6.16
C ALA A 7 13.47 26.79 -6.89
N PRO A 8 12.86 26.01 -7.81
CA PRO A 8 11.64 26.42 -8.48
C PRO A 8 10.52 26.64 -7.47
N SER A 9 9.70 27.66 -7.68
CA SER A 9 8.53 27.92 -6.84
C SER A 9 7.51 26.78 -7.00
N THR A 10 6.85 26.42 -5.90
CA THR A 10 5.72 25.47 -5.94
C THR A 10 4.51 26.16 -6.59
N GLU A 11 3.92 25.50 -7.56
CA GLU A 11 2.74 25.93 -8.31
C GLU A 11 1.55 24.99 -8.05
N ALA A 12 0.36 25.36 -8.53
CA ALA A 12 -0.85 24.54 -8.34
C ALA A 12 -0.74 23.17 -9.02
N GLU A 13 0.03 23.07 -10.10
CA GLU A 13 0.26 21.87 -10.89
C GLU A 13 1.45 21.05 -10.41
N SER A 14 2.17 21.52 -9.38
CA SER A 14 3.31 20.79 -8.83
C SER A 14 2.93 19.41 -8.30
N VAL A 15 3.71 18.40 -8.68
CA VAL A 15 3.46 17.00 -8.30
C VAL A 15 4.40 16.57 -7.19
N PHE A 16 3.83 16.01 -6.13
CA PHE A 16 4.56 15.59 -4.93
C PHE A 16 4.49 14.07 -4.71
N LEU A 17 5.55 13.50 -4.18
CA LEU A 17 5.55 12.14 -3.67
C LEU A 17 4.89 12.11 -2.29
N LEU A 18 3.73 11.46 -2.17
CA LEU A 18 2.90 11.47 -0.96
C LEU A 18 3.30 10.43 0.09
N ALA A 19 4.21 9.52 -0.23
CA ALA A 19 4.66 8.46 0.68
C ALA A 19 3.47 7.75 1.39
N SER A 20 3.44 7.74 2.71
CA SER A 20 2.42 7.01 3.49
C SER A 20 1.00 7.56 3.38
N ILE A 21 0.78 8.73 2.81
CA ILE A 21 -0.57 9.23 2.47
C ILE A 21 -1.22 8.32 1.40
N THR A 22 -0.47 7.50 0.70
CA THR A 22 -0.98 6.44 -0.19
C THR A 22 -1.82 5.40 0.56
N LYS A 23 -1.54 5.10 1.83
CA LYS A 23 -2.24 4.05 2.59
C LYS A 23 -3.76 4.26 2.70
N PRO A 24 -4.28 5.45 3.05
CA PRO A 24 -5.71 5.73 3.01
C PRO A 24 -6.36 5.49 1.65
N VAL A 25 -5.67 5.78 0.55
CA VAL A 25 -6.21 5.57 -0.81
C VAL A 25 -6.35 4.07 -1.09
N THR A 26 -5.31 3.29 -0.79
CA THR A 26 -5.36 1.82 -0.89
C THR A 26 -6.44 1.21 0.03
N ALA A 27 -6.57 1.73 1.26
CA ALA A 27 -7.63 1.30 2.17
C ALA A 27 -9.02 1.60 1.58
N TRP A 28 -9.19 2.76 0.94
CA TRP A 28 -10.43 3.11 0.27
C TRP A 28 -10.73 2.16 -0.89
N ALA A 29 -9.74 1.83 -1.73
CA ALA A 29 -9.89 0.85 -2.79
C ALA A 29 -10.42 -0.50 -2.24
N LEU A 30 -9.86 -0.99 -1.13
CA LEU A 30 -10.33 -2.20 -0.47
C LEU A 30 -11.76 -2.02 0.08
N MET A 31 -12.08 -0.87 0.70
CA MET A 31 -13.41 -0.60 1.23
C MET A 31 -14.48 -0.52 0.14
N MET A 32 -14.14 -0.13 -1.09
CA MET A 32 -15.07 -0.20 -2.22
C MET A 32 -15.48 -1.64 -2.55
N LEU A 33 -14.55 -2.60 -2.44
CA LEU A 33 -14.87 -4.03 -2.59
C LEU A 33 -15.67 -4.57 -1.41
N VAL A 34 -15.46 -4.01 -0.21
CA VAL A 34 -16.29 -4.34 0.97
C VAL A 34 -17.72 -3.85 0.76
N ASP A 35 -17.91 -2.64 0.28
CA ASP A 35 -19.22 -2.05 -0.01
C ASP A 35 -19.96 -2.82 -1.13
N ALA A 36 -19.21 -3.33 -2.10
CA ALA A 36 -19.73 -4.20 -3.17
C ALA A 36 -20.06 -5.64 -2.68
N GLY A 37 -19.71 -6.00 -1.45
CA GLY A 37 -19.91 -7.34 -0.89
C GLY A 37 -18.93 -8.40 -1.42
N GLU A 38 -17.87 -7.99 -2.10
CA GLU A 38 -16.84 -8.87 -2.67
C GLU A 38 -15.75 -9.23 -1.64
N VAL A 39 -15.57 -8.39 -0.61
CA VAL A 39 -14.63 -8.59 0.49
C VAL A 39 -15.36 -8.37 1.81
N SER A 40 -15.07 -9.19 2.84
CA SER A 40 -15.51 -8.94 4.21
C SER A 40 -14.31 -8.56 5.09
N LEU A 41 -14.49 -7.54 5.91
CA LEU A 41 -13.47 -7.15 6.90
C LEU A 41 -13.23 -8.23 7.97
N ASP A 42 -14.21 -9.14 8.17
CA ASP A 42 -14.13 -10.22 9.14
C ASP A 42 -13.56 -11.52 8.56
N ASP A 43 -13.41 -11.59 7.26
CA ASP A 43 -12.80 -12.76 6.63
C ASP A 43 -11.31 -12.88 6.99
N PRO A 44 -10.78 -14.08 7.13
CA PRO A 44 -9.36 -14.30 7.28
C PRO A 44 -8.64 -13.93 5.98
N VAL A 45 -7.43 -13.38 6.11
CA VAL A 45 -6.64 -12.92 4.96
C VAL A 45 -6.32 -14.06 4.00
N ASP A 46 -6.09 -15.27 4.49
CA ASP A 46 -5.79 -16.45 3.68
C ASP A 46 -6.95 -16.91 2.79
N TYR A 47 -8.17 -16.45 3.04
CA TYR A 47 -9.29 -16.65 2.12
C TYR A 47 -9.03 -15.99 0.75
N TYR A 48 -8.41 -14.82 0.75
CA TYR A 48 -8.05 -14.06 -0.47
C TYR A 48 -6.61 -14.32 -0.92
N LEU A 49 -5.72 -14.59 0.04
CA LEU A 49 -4.29 -14.80 -0.15
C LEU A 49 -3.89 -16.16 0.47
N PRO A 50 -4.20 -17.31 -0.18
CA PRO A 50 -3.97 -18.63 0.39
C PRO A 50 -2.53 -18.92 0.84
N GLU A 51 -1.56 -18.19 0.28
CA GLU A 51 -0.15 -18.28 0.65
C GLU A 51 0.15 -17.63 2.03
N PHE A 52 -0.78 -16.81 2.54
CA PHE A 52 -0.66 -16.16 3.86
C PHE A 52 -1.21 -17.05 4.96
N CYS A 53 -0.87 -18.31 4.99
CA CYS A 53 -1.37 -19.29 5.96
C CYS A 53 -0.28 -19.80 6.91
N GLY A 54 -0.73 -20.47 7.97
CA GLY A 54 0.09 -21.19 8.93
C GLY A 54 0.33 -20.45 10.25
N GLY A 55 0.01 -21.13 11.34
CA GLY A 55 0.18 -20.62 12.70
C GLY A 55 -0.72 -19.44 13.02
N ALA A 56 -0.17 -18.39 13.60
CA ALA A 56 -0.95 -17.21 13.99
C ALA A 56 -1.50 -16.42 12.79
N ARG A 57 -0.98 -16.63 11.57
CA ARG A 57 -1.46 -15.95 10.36
C ARG A 57 -2.89 -16.32 10.02
N ASP A 58 -3.32 -17.55 10.31
CA ASP A 58 -4.70 -18.03 10.07
C ASP A 58 -5.75 -17.21 10.85
N GLN A 59 -5.32 -16.46 11.85
CA GLN A 59 -6.18 -15.59 12.68
C GLN A 59 -6.19 -14.14 12.22
N VAL A 60 -5.39 -13.78 11.21
CA VAL A 60 -5.34 -12.41 10.69
C VAL A 60 -6.54 -12.17 9.79
N LYS A 61 -7.40 -11.24 10.20
CA LYS A 61 -8.55 -10.78 9.42
C LYS A 61 -8.17 -9.58 8.54
N VAL A 62 -8.92 -9.34 7.48
CA VAL A 62 -8.74 -8.18 6.58
C VAL A 62 -8.69 -6.87 7.37
N ARG A 63 -9.58 -6.66 8.36
CA ARG A 63 -9.56 -5.48 9.23
C ARG A 63 -8.24 -5.24 9.94
N HIS A 64 -7.51 -6.30 10.32
CA HIS A 64 -6.25 -6.17 11.03
C HIS A 64 -5.14 -5.59 10.15
N LEU A 65 -5.22 -5.77 8.82
CA LEU A 65 -4.31 -5.14 7.86
C LEU A 65 -4.47 -3.62 7.84
N LEU A 66 -5.73 -3.15 7.88
CA LEU A 66 -6.06 -1.72 7.80
C LEU A 66 -5.87 -0.99 9.13
N SER A 67 -6.07 -1.67 10.25
CA SER A 67 -5.98 -1.08 11.61
C SER A 67 -4.59 -1.16 12.23
N HIS A 68 -3.60 -1.70 11.53
CA HIS A 68 -2.24 -1.92 12.04
C HIS A 68 -2.17 -2.86 13.27
N THR A 69 -3.07 -3.83 13.33
CA THR A 69 -3.17 -4.81 14.43
C THR A 69 -2.93 -6.25 13.98
N SER A 70 -2.40 -6.45 12.78
CA SER A 70 -2.19 -7.80 12.22
C SER A 70 -1.02 -8.57 12.84
N GLY A 71 -0.13 -7.89 13.55
CA GLY A 71 1.11 -8.48 14.05
C GLY A 71 2.27 -8.48 13.05
N MET A 72 2.05 -8.04 11.81
CA MET A 72 3.12 -7.98 10.82
C MET A 72 4.16 -6.88 11.15
N PRO A 73 5.44 -7.07 10.79
CA PRO A 73 6.43 -6.01 10.90
C PRO A 73 6.18 -4.89 9.87
N ASP A 74 6.70 -3.69 10.14
CA ASP A 74 6.62 -2.57 9.19
C ASP A 74 7.45 -2.85 7.94
N MET A 75 8.67 -3.31 8.09
CA MET A 75 9.58 -3.63 6.98
C MET A 75 9.91 -5.12 6.92
N LEU A 76 10.20 -5.61 5.71
CA LEU A 76 10.76 -6.95 5.54
C LEU A 76 12.17 -7.01 6.10
N PRO A 77 12.61 -8.17 6.63
CA PRO A 77 14.00 -8.33 7.07
C PRO A 77 15.02 -8.00 5.97
N ASN A 78 14.73 -8.36 4.73
CA ASN A 78 15.56 -8.14 3.53
C ASN A 78 15.12 -6.93 2.70
N ASN A 79 14.37 -5.98 3.28
CA ASN A 79 13.78 -4.86 2.53
C ASN A 79 14.83 -3.98 1.82
N THR A 80 15.99 -3.80 2.43
CA THR A 80 17.09 -3.00 1.86
C THR A 80 17.73 -3.69 0.67
N GLU A 81 17.92 -5.01 0.74
CA GLU A 81 18.46 -5.81 -0.37
C GLU A 81 17.52 -5.79 -1.56
N LEU A 82 16.21 -6.03 -1.34
CA LEU A 82 15.21 -6.00 -2.40
C LEU A 82 15.17 -4.63 -3.10
N ARG A 83 15.23 -3.54 -2.34
CA ARG A 83 15.26 -2.18 -2.91
C ARG A 83 16.52 -1.91 -3.71
N ARG A 84 17.71 -2.34 -3.23
CA ARG A 84 18.97 -2.17 -3.95
C ARG A 84 19.03 -2.99 -5.24
N ALA A 85 18.40 -4.18 -5.24
CA ALA A 85 18.30 -5.05 -6.40
C ALA A 85 17.22 -4.57 -7.39
N HIS A 86 16.46 -3.51 -7.07
CA HIS A 86 15.32 -3.04 -7.86
C HIS A 86 14.29 -4.14 -8.12
N GLU A 87 14.08 -5.02 -7.14
CA GLU A 87 13.13 -6.12 -7.28
C GLU A 87 11.70 -5.59 -7.52
N PRO A 88 10.90 -6.28 -8.33
CA PRO A 88 9.53 -5.90 -8.60
C PRO A 88 8.66 -6.03 -7.35
N LEU A 89 7.51 -5.33 -7.33
CA LEU A 89 6.61 -5.30 -6.18
C LEU A 89 6.12 -6.70 -5.77
N ASP A 90 5.94 -7.60 -6.74
CA ASP A 90 5.50 -8.98 -6.52
C ASP A 90 6.47 -9.75 -5.60
N GLU A 91 7.76 -9.46 -5.67
CA GLU A 91 8.75 -10.07 -4.77
C GLU A 91 8.60 -9.57 -3.34
N PHE A 92 8.24 -8.29 -3.15
CA PHE A 92 7.89 -7.77 -1.81
C PHE A 92 6.61 -8.42 -1.27
N VAL A 93 5.61 -8.61 -2.12
CA VAL A 93 4.37 -9.34 -1.77
C VAL A 93 4.72 -10.77 -1.35
N ARG A 94 5.49 -11.50 -2.17
CA ARG A 94 5.90 -12.88 -1.89
C ARG A 94 6.62 -13.00 -0.55
N CYS A 95 7.55 -12.09 -0.25
CA CYS A 95 8.24 -12.04 1.02
C CYS A 95 7.29 -11.69 2.19
N ALA A 96 6.36 -10.76 1.99
CA ALA A 96 5.39 -10.36 3.01
C ALA A 96 4.46 -11.53 3.39
N LEU A 97 4.00 -12.31 2.42
CA LEU A 97 3.15 -13.49 2.62
C LEU A 97 3.81 -14.56 3.53
N GLN A 98 5.14 -14.63 3.54
CA GLN A 98 5.91 -15.60 4.33
C GLN A 98 6.47 -15.02 5.64
N THR A 99 6.26 -13.73 5.90
CA THR A 99 6.86 -13.06 7.07
C THR A 99 6.17 -13.50 8.37
N PRO A 100 6.94 -13.91 9.42
CA PRO A 100 6.37 -14.21 10.73
C PRO A 100 5.74 -12.98 11.38
N LEU A 101 4.69 -13.21 12.17
CA LEU A 101 4.09 -12.15 12.99
C LEU A 101 4.95 -11.88 14.22
N LEU A 102 4.98 -10.61 14.67
CA LEU A 102 5.69 -10.15 15.87
C LEU A 102 4.86 -10.34 17.14
N PHE A 103 3.53 -10.33 17.00
CA PHE A 103 2.57 -10.49 18.09
C PHE A 103 1.27 -11.11 17.56
N ALA A 104 0.42 -11.59 18.45
CA ALA A 104 -0.85 -12.18 18.07
C ALA A 104 -1.79 -11.14 17.43
N PRO A 105 -2.53 -11.48 16.38
CA PRO A 105 -3.47 -10.57 15.75
C PRO A 105 -4.42 -9.95 16.77
N ASN A 106 -4.65 -8.64 16.65
CA ASN A 106 -5.53 -7.85 17.51
C ASN A 106 -5.06 -7.70 18.98
N SER A 107 -3.84 -8.11 19.34
CA SER A 107 -3.34 -7.95 20.70
C SER A 107 -2.63 -6.61 20.93
N GLU A 108 -2.05 -6.02 19.88
CA GLU A 108 -1.31 -4.76 19.93
C GLU A 108 -1.57 -3.92 18.68
N PHE A 109 -1.37 -2.61 18.81
CA PHE A 109 -1.25 -1.69 17.67
C PHE A 109 0.23 -1.46 17.37
N ARG A 110 0.63 -1.68 16.12
CA ARG A 110 1.95 -1.32 15.63
C ARG A 110 1.86 -0.89 14.16
N TYR A 111 2.21 0.36 13.89
CA TYR A 111 2.23 0.88 12.52
C TYR A 111 3.04 -0.04 11.61
N GLN A 112 2.49 -0.35 10.43
CA GLN A 112 3.09 -1.29 9.49
C GLN A 112 2.69 -0.98 8.05
N SER A 113 3.64 -1.11 7.13
CA SER A 113 3.38 -0.95 5.69
C SER A 113 2.98 -2.27 5.03
N LYS A 114 3.33 -3.42 5.62
CA LYS A 114 3.04 -4.75 5.07
C LYS A 114 1.55 -5.06 5.02
N GLY A 115 0.77 -4.63 6.01
CA GLY A 115 -0.67 -4.78 5.98
C GLY A 115 -1.29 -4.07 4.78
N THR A 116 -0.86 -2.85 4.50
CA THR A 116 -1.31 -2.11 3.30
C THR A 116 -0.89 -2.81 2.00
N LEU A 117 0.32 -3.38 1.96
CA LEU A 117 0.79 -4.15 0.79
C LEU A 117 -0.10 -5.38 0.54
N LEU A 118 -0.45 -6.14 1.59
CA LEU A 118 -1.37 -7.28 1.45
C LEU A 118 -2.80 -6.83 1.15
N ALA A 119 -3.26 -5.71 1.71
CA ALA A 119 -4.56 -5.12 1.36
C ALA A 119 -4.62 -4.76 -0.14
N ALA A 120 -3.55 -4.17 -0.67
CA ALA A 120 -3.40 -3.89 -2.10
C ALA A 120 -3.47 -5.18 -2.95
N GLU A 121 -2.81 -6.24 -2.50
CA GLU A 121 -2.84 -7.53 -3.18
C GLU A 121 -4.24 -8.16 -3.17
N ILE A 122 -5.00 -8.03 -2.07
CA ILE A 122 -6.41 -8.45 -2.02
C ILE A 122 -7.22 -7.70 -3.08
N VAL A 123 -7.05 -6.37 -3.18
CA VAL A 123 -7.73 -5.58 -4.22
C VAL A 123 -7.43 -6.11 -5.62
N GLN A 124 -6.16 -6.40 -5.90
CA GLN A 124 -5.74 -6.90 -7.21
C GLN A 124 -6.37 -8.27 -7.54
N ARG A 125 -6.34 -9.21 -6.59
CA ARG A 125 -6.86 -10.57 -6.81
C ARG A 125 -8.37 -10.60 -6.95
N VAL A 126 -9.08 -9.83 -6.13
CA VAL A 126 -10.54 -9.80 -6.16
C VAL A 126 -11.06 -9.06 -7.39
N SER A 127 -10.49 -7.90 -7.71
CA SER A 127 -10.92 -7.10 -8.86
C SER A 127 -10.43 -7.61 -10.23
N GLY A 128 -9.35 -8.41 -10.23
CA GLY A 128 -8.66 -8.81 -11.46
C GLY A 128 -7.88 -7.68 -12.14
N GLN A 129 -7.71 -6.55 -11.48
CA GLN A 129 -7.00 -5.37 -11.99
C GLN A 129 -5.72 -5.11 -11.17
N THR A 130 -4.75 -4.42 -11.77
CA THR A 130 -3.66 -3.86 -10.94
C THR A 130 -4.21 -2.78 -10.03
N LEU A 131 -3.65 -2.61 -8.81
CA LEU A 131 -4.08 -1.56 -7.90
C LEU A 131 -4.05 -0.17 -8.56
N ARG A 132 -3.01 0.11 -9.37
CA ARG A 132 -2.89 1.36 -10.14
C ARG A 132 -4.08 1.59 -11.07
N ALA A 133 -4.49 0.56 -11.81
CA ALA A 133 -5.63 0.66 -12.73
C ALA A 133 -6.93 0.85 -11.95
N PHE A 134 -7.12 0.08 -10.87
CA PHE A 134 -8.28 0.16 -10.01
C PHE A 134 -8.43 1.55 -9.37
N GLU A 135 -7.38 2.07 -8.72
CA GLU A 135 -7.41 3.40 -8.09
C GLU A 135 -7.65 4.50 -9.13
N LYS A 136 -7.02 4.39 -10.32
CA LYS A 136 -7.24 5.36 -11.40
C LYS A 136 -8.69 5.38 -11.83
N GLU A 137 -9.23 4.24 -12.21
CA GLU A 137 -10.58 4.10 -12.78
C GLU A 137 -11.69 4.39 -11.76
N ARG A 138 -11.50 3.92 -10.53
CA ARG A 138 -12.56 3.92 -9.52
C ARG A 138 -12.48 5.07 -8.53
N ILE A 139 -11.32 5.72 -8.41
CA ILE A 139 -11.08 6.79 -7.43
C ILE A 139 -10.67 8.08 -8.14
N PHE A 140 -9.52 8.09 -8.83
CA PHE A 140 -8.95 9.34 -9.32
C PHE A 140 -9.76 9.96 -10.47
N ASP A 141 -10.12 9.17 -11.47
CA ASP A 141 -10.89 9.67 -12.63
C ASP A 141 -12.29 10.18 -12.23
N PRO A 142 -13.10 9.43 -11.42
CA PRO A 142 -14.42 9.92 -11.00
C PRO A 142 -14.39 11.18 -10.12
N LEU A 143 -13.29 11.39 -9.38
CA LEU A 143 -13.12 12.57 -8.54
C LEU A 143 -12.42 13.72 -9.27
N GLY A 144 -12.08 13.58 -10.54
CA GLY A 144 -11.37 14.60 -11.30
C GLY A 144 -9.93 14.85 -10.83
N MET A 145 -9.31 13.86 -10.18
CA MET A 145 -7.94 13.95 -9.64
C MET A 145 -6.90 13.68 -10.74
N CYS A 146 -6.95 14.46 -11.82
CA CYS A 146 -6.16 14.23 -13.04
C CYS A 146 -4.63 14.28 -12.85
N HIS A 147 -4.15 14.87 -11.75
CA HIS A 147 -2.73 14.94 -11.40
C HIS A 147 -2.29 13.90 -10.37
N SER A 148 -3.19 12.98 -9.97
CA SER A 148 -2.91 11.92 -8.99
C SER A 148 -2.71 10.56 -9.67
N SER A 149 -1.76 9.78 -9.17
CA SER A 149 -1.51 8.42 -9.66
C SER A 149 -0.79 7.57 -8.62
N LEU A 150 -1.00 6.27 -8.63
CA LEU A 150 -0.14 5.33 -7.94
C LEU A 150 1.13 5.11 -8.80
N GLY A 151 2.31 5.39 -8.22
CA GLY A 151 3.57 5.48 -8.96
C GLY A 151 3.63 6.75 -9.81
N LEU A 152 4.52 6.80 -10.79
CA LEU A 152 4.80 8.01 -11.57
C LEU A 152 3.67 8.44 -12.53
N GLY A 153 2.73 7.54 -12.84
CA GLY A 153 1.60 7.88 -13.73
C GLY A 153 2.00 8.29 -15.14
N GLY A 154 3.15 7.80 -15.62
CA GLY A 154 3.72 8.18 -16.92
C GLY A 154 4.63 9.41 -16.90
N ARG A 155 4.82 10.03 -15.71
CA ARG A 155 5.74 11.17 -15.53
C ARG A 155 7.18 10.71 -15.37
N SER A 156 8.12 11.60 -15.69
CA SER A 156 9.51 11.45 -15.27
C SER A 156 9.67 11.79 -13.79
N ILE A 157 10.67 11.21 -13.14
CA ILE A 157 11.02 11.54 -11.76
C ILE A 157 11.44 13.01 -11.60
N ASP A 158 11.98 13.60 -12.66
CA ASP A 158 12.44 14.99 -12.70
C ASP A 158 11.26 16.00 -12.72
N GLU A 159 10.04 15.53 -12.99
CA GLU A 159 8.82 16.34 -12.92
C GLU A 159 8.26 16.45 -11.51
N LEU A 160 8.81 15.69 -10.56
CA LEU A 160 8.36 15.71 -9.16
C LEU A 160 9.05 16.83 -8.40
N VAL A 161 8.29 17.51 -7.54
CA VAL A 161 8.89 18.43 -6.58
C VAL A 161 9.74 17.63 -5.60
N TRP A 162 11.03 17.91 -5.59
CA TRP A 162 11.96 17.30 -4.67
C TRP A 162 11.77 17.87 -3.27
N CYS A 163 11.16 17.10 -2.38
CA CYS A 163 11.19 17.39 -0.96
C CYS A 163 12.47 16.77 -0.40
N GLY A 164 13.47 17.58 -0.10
CA GLY A 164 14.72 17.09 0.49
C GLY A 164 14.42 16.21 1.70
N LEU A 165 14.58 14.90 1.52
CA LEU A 165 14.62 13.96 2.63
C LEU A 165 16.06 13.90 3.09
N TYR A 166 16.26 14.10 4.39
CA TYR A 166 17.54 14.01 5.10
C TYR A 166 18.07 12.59 5.14
#